data_d75091f1e5d3cdad10d143e03a7d4026
#
_entry.id   d75091f1e5d3cdad10d143e03a7d4026
#
_cell.length_a   1.000
_cell.length_b   1.000
_cell.length_c   1.000
_cell.angle_alpha   90.00
_cell.angle_beta   90.00
_cell.angle_gamma   90.00
#
_symmetry.space_group_name_H-M   'P 1'
#
loop_
_entity.id
_entity.type
_entity.pdbx_description
1 polymer ?
#
loop_
_entity_poly.entity_id
_entity_poly.type
_entity_poly.pdbx_seq_one_letter_code
_entity_poly.pdbx_strand_id
1 'polypeptide(L)'
;VTPINRRTLFVSGAGLAALALSACGAGGGGASGPEEKDGVTTIKIGASPKPHAEILQFIRDNLAQDAGLDLKITPYTDYQIPNQALNDGDIDANFYQTPNFLESQEKEKGYEFHAFDGVHVEPMGLYSQSITSLDELPEGGEVAIANDPANRGRGLSLLADNGVITLKDGVEPTEVTVGDVADNPKNLTFTEIEAAQIPRSLGDFAAGVVNGNYALEAGLKPSEQAIVLEQGEGSPYANMVVCREADKDNAGLTKLDELIHSDDVRSFITSTYTDGSVIPAF
;
A
#
# COMPACT_ATOMS: atom_id res chain seq x y z
N VAL A 1 -60.07 -36.49 32.76
CA VAL A 1 -60.73 -37.77 32.46
C VAL A 1 -60.35 -38.10 31.02
N THR A 2 -59.49 -39.10 30.92
CA THR A 2 -59.05 -39.90 29.75
C THR A 2 -60.31 -40.53 29.02
N PRO A 3 -60.19 -41.29 27.91
CA PRO A 3 -59.02 -42.01 27.35
C PRO A 3 -58.95 -42.07 25.79
N ILE A 4 -57.77 -42.41 25.30
CA ILE A 4 -57.28 -43.46 24.39
C ILE A 4 -58.33 -44.11 23.45
N ASN A 5 -58.01 -44.20 22.14
CA ASN A 5 -57.98 -45.49 21.47
C ASN A 5 -57.11 -45.58 20.19
N ARG A 6 -56.52 -46.73 20.08
CA ARG A 6 -55.56 -47.31 19.10
C ARG A 6 -56.32 -47.84 17.87
N ARG A 7 -55.55 -48.01 16.79
CA ARG A 7 -55.35 -49.17 15.89
C ARG A 7 -55.29 -48.73 14.44
N THR A 8 -54.15 -48.86 13.88
CA THR A 8 -53.54 -49.91 13.03
C THR A 8 -54.23 -50.14 11.67
N LEU A 9 -53.50 -50.05 10.62
CA LEU A 9 -53.00 -51.13 9.73
C LEU A 9 -52.51 -50.63 8.38
N PHE A 10 -51.27 -51.03 8.03
CA PHE A 10 -50.68 -51.47 6.79
C PHE A 10 -51.28 -51.06 5.44
N VAL A 11 -50.41 -50.71 4.50
CA VAL A 11 -49.96 -51.55 3.37
C VAL A 11 -48.90 -50.81 2.52
N SER A 12 -47.89 -51.56 2.16
CA SER A 12 -46.74 -51.40 1.29
C SER A 12 -46.92 -50.69 -0.06
N GLY A 13 -45.92 -49.94 -0.44
CA GLY A 13 -45.73 -49.49 -1.83
C GLY A 13 -44.29 -49.00 -2.03
N ALA A 14 -43.46 -49.91 -2.60
CA ALA A 14 -42.06 -49.60 -2.97
C ALA A 14 -42.02 -48.62 -4.13
N GLY A 15 -41.29 -47.52 -3.96
CA GLY A 15 -40.96 -46.58 -5.04
C GLY A 15 -39.58 -46.02 -4.78
N LEU A 16 -38.53 -46.61 -5.39
CA LEU A 16 -37.19 -46.01 -5.43
C LEU A 16 -37.25 -44.72 -6.25
N ALA A 17 -37.16 -43.58 -5.54
CA ALA A 17 -36.78 -42.32 -6.14
C ALA A 17 -35.40 -41.93 -5.58
N ALA A 18 -34.39 -42.08 -6.39
CA ALA A 18 -33.05 -41.60 -6.12
C ALA A 18 -33.09 -40.05 -6.10
N LEU A 19 -33.18 -39.46 -4.92
CA LEU A 19 -32.91 -38.05 -4.68
C LEU A 19 -31.38 -37.85 -4.65
N ALA A 20 -30.85 -37.39 -5.74
CA ALA A 20 -29.52 -36.78 -5.78
C ALA A 20 -29.54 -35.59 -4.81
N LEU A 21 -29.01 -35.77 -3.59
CA LEU A 21 -28.66 -34.66 -2.72
C LEU A 21 -27.49 -33.92 -3.38
N SER A 22 -27.79 -32.82 -4.06
CA SER A 22 -26.83 -31.78 -4.32
C SER A 22 -26.47 -31.20 -2.96
N ALA A 23 -25.35 -31.68 -2.40
CA ALA A 23 -24.70 -31.04 -1.28
C ALA A 23 -24.19 -29.66 -1.76
N CYS A 24 -25.03 -28.62 -1.64
CA CYS A 24 -24.51 -27.27 -1.55
C CYS A 24 -23.65 -27.22 -0.31
N GLY A 25 -22.34 -27.36 -0.51
CA GLY A 25 -21.37 -27.07 0.50
C GLY A 25 -21.56 -25.61 0.91
N ALA A 26 -22.00 -25.40 2.14
CA ALA A 26 -21.80 -24.11 2.82
C ALA A 26 -20.29 -23.97 3.02
N GLY A 27 -19.59 -23.52 1.99
CA GLY A 27 -18.25 -23.02 2.08
C GLY A 27 -18.33 -21.73 2.89
N GLY A 28 -17.55 -21.64 3.96
CA GLY A 28 -17.36 -20.42 4.71
C GLY A 28 -17.02 -19.27 3.75
N GLY A 29 -17.59 -18.09 4.00
CA GLY A 29 -17.33 -16.90 3.23
C GLY A 29 -15.88 -16.42 3.40
N GLY A 30 -14.94 -17.07 2.73
CA GLY A 30 -13.65 -16.49 2.41
C GLY A 30 -13.87 -15.45 1.31
N ALA A 31 -13.15 -14.35 1.41
CA ALA A 31 -13.13 -13.35 0.34
C ALA A 31 -12.84 -14.05 -0.99
N SER A 32 -13.68 -13.84 -2.00
CA SER A 32 -13.44 -14.36 -3.34
C SER A 32 -12.53 -13.39 -4.08
N GLY A 33 -11.48 -13.91 -4.75
CA GLY A 33 -10.63 -13.12 -5.62
C GLY A 33 -11.37 -12.55 -6.84
N PRO A 34 -10.63 -11.93 -7.78
CA PRO A 34 -11.19 -11.30 -8.97
C PRO A 34 -12.13 -12.21 -9.76
N GLU A 35 -13.28 -11.69 -10.15
CA GLU A 35 -14.30 -12.45 -10.87
C GLU A 35 -14.10 -12.33 -12.38
N GLU A 36 -14.08 -13.45 -13.08
CA GLU A 36 -14.11 -13.51 -14.55
C GLU A 36 -15.55 -13.73 -15.05
N LYS A 37 -15.98 -12.90 -15.96
CA LYS A 37 -17.26 -13.04 -16.65
C LYS A 37 -17.12 -12.69 -18.13
N ASP A 38 -17.58 -13.59 -18.98
CA ASP A 38 -17.56 -13.42 -20.45
C ASP A 38 -16.15 -13.10 -21.01
N GLY A 39 -15.11 -13.67 -20.39
CA GLY A 39 -13.71 -13.46 -20.80
C GLY A 39 -13.09 -12.16 -20.30
N VAL A 40 -13.76 -11.45 -19.41
CA VAL A 40 -13.24 -10.23 -18.76
C VAL A 40 -13.12 -10.46 -17.27
N THR A 41 -11.93 -10.23 -16.72
CA THR A 41 -11.68 -10.27 -15.27
C THR A 41 -11.85 -8.89 -14.66
N THR A 42 -12.77 -8.74 -13.74
CA THR A 42 -12.94 -7.50 -12.96
C THR A 42 -12.04 -7.55 -11.75
N ILE A 43 -11.17 -6.53 -11.58
CA ILE A 43 -10.26 -6.37 -10.45
C ILE A 43 -10.63 -5.10 -9.70
N LYS A 44 -11.02 -5.23 -8.44
CA LYS A 44 -11.19 -4.10 -7.52
C LYS A 44 -9.84 -3.81 -6.87
N ILE A 45 -9.26 -2.66 -7.16
CA ILE A 45 -7.93 -2.31 -6.68
C ILE A 45 -7.94 -0.97 -5.92
N GLY A 46 -7.40 -1.02 -4.70
CA GLY A 46 -7.17 0.19 -3.89
C GLY A 46 -5.83 0.81 -4.19
N ALA A 47 -5.74 2.13 -4.24
CA ALA A 47 -4.48 2.82 -4.54
C ALA A 47 -4.41 4.20 -3.88
N SER A 48 -3.19 4.70 -3.59
CA SER A 48 -3.01 6.12 -3.30
C SER A 48 -3.37 6.96 -4.53
N PRO A 49 -3.91 8.18 -4.36
CA PRO A 49 -4.34 9.01 -5.50
C PRO A 49 -3.23 9.28 -6.50
N LYS A 50 -2.01 9.59 -6.03
CA LYS A 50 -0.82 9.84 -6.83
C LYS A 50 0.38 9.06 -6.30
N PRO A 51 1.25 8.56 -7.15
CA PRO A 51 1.11 8.36 -8.60
C PRO A 51 0.29 7.10 -8.93
N HIS A 52 0.00 6.25 -7.95
CA HIS A 52 -0.50 4.88 -8.05
C HIS A 52 -1.81 4.80 -8.84
N ALA A 53 -2.84 5.57 -8.44
CA ALA A 53 -4.11 5.56 -9.17
C ALA A 53 -3.97 6.17 -10.57
N GLU A 54 -3.05 7.11 -10.80
CA GLU A 54 -2.78 7.68 -12.13
C GLU A 54 -2.17 6.61 -13.06
N ILE A 55 -1.24 5.79 -12.56
CA ILE A 55 -0.66 4.65 -13.30
C ILE A 55 -1.74 3.61 -13.64
N LEU A 56 -2.57 3.24 -12.66
CA LEU A 56 -3.66 2.30 -12.88
C LEU A 56 -4.73 2.84 -13.85
N GLN A 57 -5.00 4.14 -13.81
CA GLN A 57 -5.91 4.80 -14.76
C GLN A 57 -5.35 4.76 -16.18
N PHE A 58 -4.04 4.99 -16.34
CA PHE A 58 -3.38 4.83 -17.65
C PHE A 58 -3.55 3.40 -18.17
N ILE A 59 -3.31 2.38 -17.34
CA ILE A 59 -3.51 0.97 -17.72
C ILE A 59 -4.97 0.71 -18.08
N ARG A 60 -5.92 1.13 -17.25
CA ARG A 60 -7.35 0.96 -17.49
C ARG A 60 -7.79 1.54 -18.83
N ASP A 61 -7.34 2.76 -19.11
CA ASP A 61 -7.82 3.53 -20.26
C ASP A 61 -7.13 3.15 -21.57
N ASN A 62 -5.94 2.51 -21.53
CA ASN A 62 -5.15 2.24 -22.72
C ASN A 62 -4.82 0.75 -22.96
N LEU A 63 -4.75 -0.09 -21.92
CA LEU A 63 -4.19 -1.44 -22.01
C LEU A 63 -5.16 -2.53 -21.53
N ALA A 64 -5.95 -2.26 -20.51
CA ALA A 64 -6.73 -3.27 -19.79
C ALA A 64 -7.78 -3.96 -20.68
N GLN A 65 -8.43 -3.24 -21.57
CA GLN A 65 -9.49 -3.79 -22.42
C GLN A 65 -8.95 -4.90 -23.34
N ASP A 66 -7.82 -4.68 -23.99
CA ASP A 66 -7.20 -5.65 -24.92
C ASP A 66 -6.67 -6.88 -24.17
N ALA A 67 -6.36 -6.70 -22.86
CA ALA A 67 -5.94 -7.78 -21.97
C ALA A 67 -7.11 -8.53 -21.31
N GLY A 68 -8.35 -8.14 -21.57
CA GLY A 68 -9.54 -8.73 -20.93
C GLY A 68 -9.67 -8.37 -19.45
N LEU A 69 -9.21 -7.18 -19.04
CA LEU A 69 -9.34 -6.69 -17.68
C LEU A 69 -10.31 -5.51 -17.58
N ASP A 70 -11.01 -5.42 -16.45
CA ASP A 70 -11.84 -4.30 -16.03
C ASP A 70 -11.39 -3.83 -14.64
N LEU A 71 -10.64 -2.72 -14.56
CA LEU A 71 -10.08 -2.21 -13.31
C LEU A 71 -11.06 -1.26 -12.62
N LYS A 72 -11.49 -1.61 -11.40
CA LYS A 72 -12.29 -0.78 -10.50
C LYS A 72 -11.38 -0.14 -9.45
N ILE A 73 -10.86 1.03 -9.75
CA ILE A 73 -9.86 1.72 -8.93
C ILE A 73 -10.56 2.52 -7.84
N THR A 74 -10.19 2.28 -6.58
CA THR A 74 -10.67 3.00 -5.41
C THR A 74 -9.50 3.78 -4.78
N PRO A 75 -9.51 5.12 -4.81
CA PRO A 75 -8.47 5.91 -4.16
C PRO A 75 -8.63 5.88 -2.62
N TYR A 76 -7.49 5.71 -1.92
CA TYR A 76 -7.37 5.82 -0.47
C TYR A 76 -6.35 6.92 -0.12
N THR A 77 -6.69 7.78 0.82
CA THR A 77 -5.86 8.94 1.21
C THR A 77 -5.05 8.72 2.50
N ASP A 78 -5.06 7.50 3.02
CA ASP A 78 -4.30 7.07 4.18
C ASP A 78 -3.71 5.67 3.95
N TYR A 79 -2.76 5.27 4.82
CA TYR A 79 -2.09 3.98 4.71
C TYR A 79 -2.72 2.86 5.56
N GLN A 80 -3.73 3.16 6.37
CA GLN A 80 -4.31 2.19 7.30
C GLN A 80 -5.39 1.33 6.65
N ILE A 81 -6.21 1.94 5.78
CA ILE A 81 -7.40 1.29 5.23
C ILE A 81 -7.08 0.27 4.12
N PRO A 82 -6.13 0.49 3.18
CA PRO A 82 -6.02 -0.39 2.00
C PRO A 82 -5.71 -1.85 2.34
N ASN A 83 -4.82 -2.12 3.30
CA ASN A 83 -4.50 -3.49 3.72
C ASN A 83 -5.67 -4.14 4.48
N GLN A 84 -6.40 -3.36 5.28
CA GLN A 84 -7.60 -3.88 5.93
C GLN A 84 -8.67 -4.24 4.89
N ALA A 85 -8.95 -3.35 3.93
CA ALA A 85 -9.92 -3.61 2.86
C ALA A 85 -9.55 -4.82 2.00
N LEU A 86 -8.25 -5.05 1.77
CA LEU A 86 -7.74 -6.24 1.08
C LEU A 86 -7.99 -7.50 1.91
N ASN A 87 -7.65 -7.48 3.20
CA ASN A 87 -7.87 -8.61 4.10
C ASN A 87 -9.35 -8.96 4.24
N ASP A 88 -10.22 -7.95 4.31
CA ASP A 88 -11.66 -8.12 4.47
C ASP A 88 -12.36 -8.54 3.17
N GLY A 89 -11.65 -8.48 2.02
CA GLY A 89 -12.16 -8.86 0.70
C GLY A 89 -13.01 -7.79 0.01
N ASP A 90 -12.96 -6.56 0.48
CA ASP A 90 -13.63 -5.41 -0.16
C ASP A 90 -12.96 -5.04 -1.48
N ILE A 91 -11.63 -5.26 -1.56
CA ILE A 91 -10.80 -5.14 -2.75
C ILE A 91 -10.04 -6.44 -3.03
N ASP A 92 -9.58 -6.62 -4.25
CA ASP A 92 -8.85 -7.81 -4.71
C ASP A 92 -7.33 -7.60 -4.64
N ALA A 93 -6.89 -6.35 -4.79
CA ALA A 93 -5.50 -5.94 -4.71
C ALA A 93 -5.38 -4.50 -4.18
N ASN A 94 -4.19 -4.12 -3.76
CA ASN A 94 -3.85 -2.71 -3.54
C ASN A 94 -2.51 -2.36 -4.18
N PHE A 95 -2.31 -1.05 -4.42
CA PHE A 95 -1.10 -0.48 -4.96
C PHE A 95 -0.83 0.86 -4.27
N TYR A 96 0.03 0.87 -3.23
CA TYR A 96 0.31 2.07 -2.41
C TYR A 96 1.51 1.90 -1.48
N GLN A 97 2.11 0.70 -1.40
CA GLN A 97 3.01 0.33 -0.33
C GLN A 97 4.35 -0.22 -0.84
N THR A 98 5.35 -0.09 0.01
CA THR A 98 6.72 -0.58 -0.17
C THR A 98 6.93 -1.90 0.59
N PRO A 99 7.98 -2.69 0.28
CA PRO A 99 8.22 -3.99 0.93
C PRO A 99 8.31 -3.89 2.45
N ASN A 100 9.06 -2.91 2.98
CA ASN A 100 9.21 -2.73 4.42
C ASN A 100 7.92 -2.29 5.12
N PHE A 101 7.04 -1.51 4.44
CA PHE A 101 5.71 -1.19 4.98
C PHE A 101 4.83 -2.43 5.05
N LEU A 102 4.80 -3.25 3.98
CA LEU A 102 4.07 -4.51 3.95
C LEU A 102 4.53 -5.44 5.08
N GLU A 103 5.85 -5.67 5.20
CA GLU A 103 6.42 -6.51 6.26
C GLU A 103 6.00 -6.05 7.66
N SER A 104 6.05 -4.73 7.92
CA SER A 104 5.60 -4.15 9.18
C SER A 104 4.12 -4.41 9.44
N GLN A 105 3.26 -4.29 8.42
CA GLN A 105 1.83 -4.54 8.52
C GLN A 105 1.50 -6.02 8.74
N GLU A 106 2.18 -6.92 8.05
CA GLU A 106 2.03 -8.37 8.23
C GLU A 106 2.46 -8.78 9.65
N LYS A 107 3.58 -8.26 10.14
CA LYS A 107 4.08 -8.51 11.49
C LYS A 107 3.12 -8.00 12.56
N GLU A 108 2.53 -6.82 12.37
CA GLU A 108 1.63 -6.18 13.34
C GLU A 108 0.21 -6.76 13.33
N LYS A 109 -0.35 -7.00 12.15
CA LYS A 109 -1.76 -7.34 11.96
C LYS A 109 -1.99 -8.82 11.65
N GLY A 110 -0.93 -9.56 11.30
CA GLY A 110 -1.03 -10.97 10.92
C GLY A 110 -1.66 -11.18 9.54
N TYR A 111 -1.52 -10.22 8.63
CA TYR A 111 -1.98 -10.38 7.26
C TYR A 111 -1.14 -11.42 6.51
N GLU A 112 -1.76 -12.12 5.57
CA GLU A 112 -1.10 -13.08 4.67
C GLU A 112 -1.28 -12.59 3.23
N PHE A 113 -0.33 -11.80 2.75
CA PHE A 113 -0.36 -11.17 1.45
C PHE A 113 0.76 -11.64 0.54
N HIS A 114 0.55 -11.47 -0.75
CA HIS A 114 1.54 -11.69 -1.79
C HIS A 114 1.83 -10.37 -2.49
N ALA A 115 3.10 -10.01 -2.56
CA ALA A 115 3.59 -8.86 -3.30
C ALA A 115 4.10 -9.29 -4.67
N PHE A 116 3.69 -8.59 -5.72
CA PHE A 116 4.29 -8.68 -7.05
C PHE A 116 5.59 -7.87 -7.10
N ASP A 117 6.28 -7.86 -8.24
CA ASP A 117 7.53 -7.12 -8.40
C ASP A 117 7.35 -5.60 -8.22
N GLY A 118 8.45 -4.91 -7.94
CA GLY A 118 8.45 -3.47 -7.72
C GLY A 118 8.19 -2.67 -8.99
N VAL A 119 7.26 -1.73 -8.94
CA VAL A 119 6.81 -0.94 -10.09
C VAL A 119 7.53 0.40 -10.18
N HIS A 120 7.59 1.15 -9.09
CA HIS A 120 8.23 2.46 -9.08
C HIS A 120 8.73 2.84 -7.68
N VAL A 121 9.69 3.75 -7.65
CA VAL A 121 10.19 4.38 -6.43
C VAL A 121 9.72 5.82 -6.38
N GLU A 122 9.33 6.26 -5.19
CA GLU A 122 9.05 7.64 -4.83
C GLU A 122 10.04 8.06 -3.74
N PRO A 123 11.04 8.90 -4.05
CA PRO A 123 11.96 9.39 -3.05
C PRO A 123 11.25 10.10 -1.91
N MET A 124 11.54 9.71 -0.68
CA MET A 124 11.11 10.43 0.53
C MET A 124 11.96 11.69 0.68
N GLY A 125 11.38 12.78 1.19
CA GLY A 125 12.12 14.03 1.33
C GLY A 125 11.86 14.76 2.63
N LEU A 126 12.81 15.61 3.02
CA LEU A 126 12.66 16.59 4.10
C LEU A 126 12.23 17.94 3.51
N TYR A 127 11.15 18.48 4.04
CA TYR A 127 10.56 19.74 3.57
C TYR A 127 10.36 20.72 4.71
N SER A 128 10.37 22.01 4.38
CA SER A 128 10.04 23.08 5.32
C SER A 128 9.39 24.25 4.61
N GLN A 129 8.64 25.06 5.37
CA GLN A 129 8.12 26.35 4.92
C GLN A 129 8.97 27.53 5.39
N SER A 130 9.94 27.29 6.29
CA SER A 130 10.71 28.34 6.95
C SER A 130 12.20 28.31 6.64
N ILE A 131 12.75 27.19 6.19
CA ILE A 131 14.17 27.00 5.89
C ILE A 131 14.34 26.34 4.51
N THR A 132 15.53 26.48 3.93
CA THR A 132 15.87 25.96 2.58
C THR A 132 17.10 25.05 2.59
N SER A 133 17.77 24.91 3.74
CA SER A 133 18.96 24.05 3.88
C SER A 133 19.04 23.42 5.27
N LEU A 134 19.79 22.33 5.39
CA LEU A 134 20.02 21.64 6.68
C LEU A 134 20.75 22.53 7.70
N ASP A 135 21.59 23.42 7.23
CA ASP A 135 22.36 24.34 8.10
C ASP A 135 21.43 25.30 8.86
N GLU A 136 20.29 25.65 8.26
CA GLU A 136 19.28 26.55 8.82
C GLU A 136 18.33 25.85 9.84
N LEU A 137 18.42 24.52 10.01
CA LEU A 137 17.65 23.84 11.06
C LEU A 137 17.98 24.46 12.42
N PRO A 138 16.97 25.01 13.13
CA PRO A 138 17.23 25.68 14.40
C PRO A 138 17.60 24.69 15.51
N GLU A 139 18.42 25.14 16.45
CA GLU A 139 18.69 24.44 17.70
C GLU A 139 17.36 24.14 18.43
N GLY A 140 17.13 22.90 18.82
CA GLY A 140 15.89 22.47 19.48
C GLY A 140 14.67 22.47 18.53
N GLY A 141 14.89 22.58 17.20
CA GLY A 141 13.80 22.59 16.23
C GLY A 141 12.98 21.30 16.26
N GLU A 142 11.68 21.44 16.03
CA GLU A 142 10.76 20.32 15.99
C GLU A 142 10.62 19.80 14.54
N VAL A 143 10.81 18.48 14.34
CA VAL A 143 10.71 17.81 13.05
C VAL A 143 9.57 16.81 13.08
N ALA A 144 8.60 16.95 12.16
CA ALA A 144 7.53 15.97 11.99
C ALA A 144 8.03 14.73 11.22
N ILE A 145 7.71 13.55 11.73
CA ILE A 145 7.97 12.25 11.11
C ILE A 145 6.72 11.38 11.15
N ALA A 146 6.65 10.37 10.28
CA ALA A 146 5.52 9.42 10.28
C ALA A 146 5.49 8.59 11.57
N ASN A 147 4.27 8.26 12.05
CA ASN A 147 4.07 7.49 13.27
C ASN A 147 4.05 5.96 13.02
N ASP A 148 3.93 5.51 11.77
CA ASP A 148 4.05 4.09 11.47
C ASP A 148 5.52 3.64 11.50
N PRO A 149 5.81 2.39 11.96
CA PRO A 149 7.19 1.95 12.17
C PRO A 149 8.07 2.01 10.93
N ALA A 150 7.55 1.62 9.77
CA ALA A 150 8.31 1.54 8.53
C ALA A 150 8.74 2.93 8.02
N ASN A 151 7.79 3.88 7.94
CA ASN A 151 8.08 5.23 7.45
C ASN A 151 8.80 6.09 8.50
N ARG A 152 8.56 5.86 9.80
CA ARG A 152 9.35 6.47 10.88
C ARG A 152 10.82 6.09 10.75
N GLY A 153 11.11 4.79 10.64
CA GLY A 153 12.48 4.30 10.51
C GLY A 153 13.15 4.82 9.25
N ARG A 154 12.46 4.79 8.12
CA ARG A 154 12.93 5.36 6.84
C ARG A 154 13.23 6.85 6.96
N GLY A 155 12.34 7.61 7.62
CA GLY A 155 12.53 9.05 7.82
C GLY A 155 13.70 9.38 8.74
N LEU A 156 13.90 8.63 9.83
CA LEU A 156 15.06 8.79 10.70
C LEU A 156 16.36 8.42 9.98
N SER A 157 16.33 7.37 9.13
CA SER A 157 17.47 6.99 8.29
C SER A 157 17.82 8.09 7.27
N LEU A 158 16.83 8.71 6.63
CA LEU A 158 17.07 9.84 5.72
C LEU A 158 17.80 10.97 6.43
N LEU A 159 17.42 11.31 7.66
CA LEU A 159 18.09 12.34 8.46
C LEU A 159 19.51 11.93 8.85
N ALA A 160 19.72 10.66 9.18
CA ALA A 160 21.04 10.14 9.54
C ALA A 160 21.99 10.09 8.33
N ASP A 161 21.54 9.62 7.18
CA ASP A 161 22.31 9.56 5.94
C ASP A 161 22.79 10.94 5.47
N ASN A 162 22.07 11.99 5.89
CA ASN A 162 22.41 13.38 5.59
C ASN A 162 23.11 14.12 6.77
N GLY A 163 23.55 13.37 7.79
CA GLY A 163 24.36 13.90 8.89
C GLY A 163 23.62 14.82 9.85
N VAL A 164 22.27 14.81 9.85
CA VAL A 164 21.43 15.59 10.79
C VAL A 164 21.46 14.97 12.19
N ILE A 165 21.41 13.64 12.24
CA ILE A 165 21.50 12.83 13.46
C ILE A 165 22.41 11.62 13.20
N THR A 166 22.70 10.83 14.24
CA THR A 166 23.20 9.45 14.07
C THR A 166 22.26 8.49 14.77
N LEU A 167 22.17 7.27 14.21
CA LEU A 167 21.36 6.18 14.79
C LEU A 167 22.30 5.15 15.46
N LYS A 168 21.77 4.38 16.39
CA LYS A 168 22.46 3.24 16.99
C LYS A 168 22.66 2.15 15.93
N ASP A 169 23.80 1.47 16.01
CA ASP A 169 24.12 0.36 15.12
C ASP A 169 23.22 -0.87 15.38
N GLY A 170 22.91 -1.61 14.33
CA GLY A 170 22.29 -2.93 14.40
C GLY A 170 20.78 -2.92 14.71
N VAL A 171 20.09 -1.80 14.54
CA VAL A 171 18.65 -1.72 14.60
C VAL A 171 18.09 -1.92 13.18
N GLU A 172 17.14 -2.85 13.02
CA GLU A 172 16.48 -3.05 11.75
C GLU A 172 15.69 -1.80 11.32
N PRO A 173 15.71 -1.42 10.03
CA PRO A 173 15.10 -0.18 9.55
C PRO A 173 13.63 0.02 9.97
N THR A 174 12.84 -1.05 9.99
CA THR A 174 11.41 -1.02 10.41
C THR A 174 11.22 -0.97 11.93
N GLU A 175 12.28 -1.10 12.71
CA GLU A 175 12.26 -1.09 14.18
C GLU A 175 12.87 0.18 14.78
N VAL A 176 13.47 1.04 13.93
CA VAL A 176 14.09 2.30 14.38
C VAL A 176 13.03 3.22 14.98
N THR A 177 13.34 3.72 16.17
CA THR A 177 12.52 4.67 16.93
C THR A 177 13.32 5.94 17.23
N VAL A 178 12.65 6.99 17.69
CA VAL A 178 13.33 8.20 18.21
C VAL A 178 14.29 7.87 19.35
N GLY A 179 14.00 6.82 20.15
CA GLY A 179 14.90 6.35 21.22
C GLY A 179 16.23 5.76 20.73
N ASP A 180 16.36 5.48 19.41
CA ASP A 180 17.56 4.95 18.79
C ASP A 180 18.46 6.03 18.17
N VAL A 181 18.10 7.28 18.31
CA VAL A 181 18.98 8.41 17.99
C VAL A 181 20.14 8.43 18.99
N ALA A 182 21.35 8.18 18.48
CA ALA A 182 22.57 8.11 19.29
C ALA A 182 23.23 9.47 19.47
N ASP A 183 23.22 10.30 18.41
CA ASP A 183 23.72 11.69 18.48
C ASP A 183 22.74 12.61 17.74
N ASN A 184 22.53 13.79 18.30
CA ASN A 184 21.61 14.81 17.82
C ASN A 184 22.20 16.20 18.08
N PRO A 185 23.15 16.63 17.23
CA PRO A 185 23.95 17.83 17.48
C PRO A 185 23.13 19.13 17.62
N LYS A 186 21.96 19.18 16.97
CA LYS A 186 21.06 20.33 17.03
C LYS A 186 19.95 20.21 18.08
N ASN A 187 19.99 19.17 18.93
CA ASN A 187 18.97 18.90 19.95
C ASN A 187 17.53 18.93 19.39
N LEU A 188 17.34 18.42 18.15
CA LEU A 188 16.04 18.38 17.49
C LEU A 188 15.05 17.55 18.30
N THR A 189 13.80 17.92 18.27
CA THR A 189 12.69 17.12 18.81
C THR A 189 11.92 16.50 17.63
N PHE A 190 11.39 15.29 17.83
CA PHE A 190 10.65 14.57 16.78
C PHE A 190 9.22 14.39 17.23
N THR A 191 8.27 14.84 16.39
CA THR A 191 6.84 14.62 16.60
C THR A 191 6.32 13.63 15.59
N GLU A 192 5.85 12.49 16.12
CA GLU A 192 5.29 11.39 15.33
C GLU A 192 3.80 11.65 15.05
N ILE A 193 3.45 11.83 13.77
CA ILE A 193 2.05 12.04 13.32
C ILE A 193 1.75 11.18 12.10
N GLU A 194 0.47 11.05 11.76
CA GLU A 194 0.04 10.37 10.53
C GLU A 194 0.74 10.95 9.30
N ALA A 195 1.35 10.09 8.47
CA ALA A 195 2.13 10.51 7.30
C ALA A 195 1.34 11.46 6.37
N ALA A 196 0.03 11.20 6.18
CA ALA A 196 -0.87 12.04 5.39
C ALA A 196 -1.07 13.46 5.93
N GLN A 197 -0.78 13.68 7.21
CA GLN A 197 -0.95 15.00 7.86
C GLN A 197 0.30 15.87 7.74
N ILE A 198 1.50 15.27 7.60
CA ILE A 198 2.78 15.99 7.63
C ILE A 198 2.81 17.13 6.60
N PRO A 199 2.47 16.95 5.31
CA PRO A 199 2.55 18.03 4.33
C PRO A 199 1.67 19.25 4.68
N ARG A 200 0.53 19.00 5.34
CA ARG A 200 -0.44 20.05 5.72
C ARG A 200 -0.01 20.82 6.97
N SER A 201 0.82 20.19 7.79
CA SER A 201 1.30 20.71 9.07
C SER A 201 2.73 21.27 8.99
N LEU A 202 3.34 21.35 7.81
CA LEU A 202 4.73 21.82 7.64
C LEU A 202 4.96 23.22 8.24
N GLY A 203 3.92 24.07 8.29
CA GLY A 203 4.02 25.41 8.89
C GLY A 203 4.12 25.42 10.41
N ASP A 204 3.78 24.31 11.07
CA ASP A 204 3.82 24.18 12.53
C ASP A 204 5.17 23.65 13.01
N PHE A 205 6.03 23.16 12.12
CA PHE A 205 7.31 22.52 12.40
C PHE A 205 8.48 23.26 11.75
N ALA A 206 9.68 23.06 12.29
CA ALA A 206 10.90 23.51 11.63
C ALA A 206 11.10 22.80 10.28
N ALA A 207 10.78 21.52 10.22
CA ALA A 207 10.76 20.70 9.01
C ALA A 207 9.88 19.46 9.20
N GLY A 208 9.57 18.76 8.10
CA GLY A 208 8.86 17.48 8.14
C GLY A 208 9.38 16.51 7.08
N VAL A 209 9.49 15.24 7.45
CA VAL A 209 9.82 14.16 6.52
C VAL A 209 8.54 13.68 5.85
N VAL A 210 8.46 13.79 4.53
CA VAL A 210 7.24 13.56 3.76
C VAL A 210 7.46 12.45 2.73
N ASN A 211 6.56 11.48 2.70
CA ASN A 211 6.52 10.44 1.66
C ASN A 211 6.22 11.04 0.28
N GLY A 212 6.78 10.45 -0.78
CA GLY A 212 6.70 10.98 -2.15
C GLY A 212 5.27 11.19 -2.64
N ASN A 213 4.38 10.21 -2.48
CA ASN A 213 2.97 10.35 -2.86
C ASN A 213 2.27 11.52 -2.15
N TYR A 214 2.48 11.68 -0.84
CA TYR A 214 1.88 12.78 -0.09
C TYR A 214 2.48 14.15 -0.45
N ALA A 215 3.76 14.18 -0.83
CA ALA A 215 4.37 15.39 -1.39
C ALA A 215 3.68 15.77 -2.71
N LEU A 216 3.50 14.81 -3.64
CA LEU A 216 2.81 15.02 -4.91
C LEU A 216 1.35 15.41 -4.74
N GLU A 217 0.63 14.77 -3.80
CA GLU A 217 -0.77 15.08 -3.48
C GLU A 217 -0.93 16.49 -2.91
N ALA A 218 0.03 16.94 -2.09
CA ALA A 218 0.08 18.30 -1.55
C ALA A 218 0.55 19.35 -2.56
N GLY A 219 0.95 18.94 -3.77
CA GLY A 219 1.45 19.83 -4.81
C GLY A 219 2.89 20.30 -4.57
N LEU A 220 3.61 19.62 -3.69
CA LEU A 220 5.05 19.84 -3.53
C LEU A 220 5.78 19.30 -4.76
N LYS A 221 6.92 19.90 -5.06
CA LYS A 221 7.82 19.47 -6.13
C LYS A 221 9.09 18.92 -5.52
N PRO A 222 9.23 17.58 -5.39
CA PRO A 222 10.33 16.96 -4.66
C PRO A 222 11.70 17.44 -5.12
N SER A 223 11.96 17.51 -6.43
CA SER A 223 13.24 17.94 -7.00
C SER A 223 13.61 19.42 -6.78
N GLU A 224 12.61 20.29 -6.51
CA GLU A 224 12.80 21.72 -6.35
C GLU A 224 12.72 22.19 -4.89
N GLN A 225 11.90 21.51 -4.08
CA GLN A 225 11.49 22.00 -2.75
C GLN A 225 11.97 21.13 -1.60
N ALA A 226 12.40 19.89 -1.84
CA ALA A 226 12.99 19.09 -0.80
C ALA A 226 14.35 19.69 -0.37
N ILE A 227 14.53 19.87 0.93
CA ILE A 227 15.84 20.24 1.51
C ILE A 227 16.81 19.08 1.35
N VAL A 228 16.29 17.87 1.54
CA VAL A 228 16.96 16.58 1.29
C VAL A 228 15.97 15.66 0.60
N LEU A 229 16.45 14.90 -0.35
CA LEU A 229 15.69 13.88 -1.07
C LEU A 229 16.47 12.56 -1.08
N GLU A 230 15.78 11.44 -0.86
CA GLU A 230 16.39 10.11 -1.02
C GLU A 230 16.90 9.89 -2.43
N GLN A 231 17.87 9.00 -2.58
CA GLN A 231 18.26 8.48 -3.88
C GLN A 231 17.21 7.46 -4.35
N GLY A 232 16.68 7.67 -5.55
CA GLY A 232 15.67 6.77 -6.11
C GLY A 232 16.28 5.55 -6.81
N GLU A 233 17.43 5.70 -7.47
CA GLU A 233 18.07 4.61 -8.21
C GLU A 233 18.61 3.54 -7.25
N GLY A 234 18.19 2.27 -7.47
CA GLY A 234 18.58 1.15 -6.60
C GLY A 234 17.92 1.16 -5.21
N SER A 235 16.92 1.99 -4.99
CA SER A 235 16.20 2.07 -3.72
C SER A 235 15.46 0.76 -3.40
N PRO A 236 15.50 0.27 -2.15
CA PRO A 236 14.72 -0.89 -1.72
C PRO A 236 13.22 -0.58 -1.52
N TYR A 237 12.82 0.66 -1.74
CA TYR A 237 11.45 1.14 -1.47
C TYR A 237 10.58 1.21 -2.73
N ALA A 238 10.74 0.26 -3.66
CA ALA A 238 9.87 0.18 -4.82
C ALA A 238 8.43 -0.16 -4.39
N ASN A 239 7.48 0.66 -4.81
CA ASN A 239 6.07 0.41 -4.60
C ASN A 239 5.59 -0.74 -5.49
N MET A 240 4.69 -1.58 -4.98
CA MET A 240 4.28 -2.82 -5.61
C MET A 240 2.78 -3.06 -5.50
N VAL A 241 2.25 -3.84 -6.43
CA VAL A 241 0.88 -4.39 -6.31
C VAL A 241 0.91 -5.54 -5.30
N VAL A 242 -0.08 -5.56 -4.43
CA VAL A 242 -0.22 -6.59 -3.38
C VAL A 242 -1.61 -7.19 -3.43
N CYS A 243 -1.72 -8.50 -3.33
CA CYS A 243 -2.98 -9.23 -3.21
C CYS A 243 -2.97 -10.19 -2.00
N ARG A 244 -4.09 -10.84 -1.71
CA ARG A 244 -4.10 -11.92 -0.72
C ARG A 244 -3.24 -13.09 -1.21
N GLU A 245 -2.55 -13.78 -0.31
CA GLU A 245 -1.73 -14.96 -0.63
C GLU A 245 -2.55 -16.03 -1.37
N ALA A 246 -3.85 -16.17 -1.02
CA ALA A 246 -4.76 -17.13 -1.67
C ALA A 246 -5.05 -16.79 -3.14
N ASP A 247 -4.85 -15.54 -3.57
CA ASP A 247 -5.19 -15.05 -4.90
C ASP A 247 -3.96 -14.85 -5.80
N LYS A 248 -2.74 -15.13 -5.33
CA LYS A 248 -1.48 -14.87 -6.05
C LYS A 248 -1.38 -15.49 -7.45
N ASP A 249 -2.04 -16.63 -7.65
CA ASP A 249 -2.04 -17.34 -8.92
C ASP A 249 -3.27 -17.00 -9.80
N ASN A 250 -4.04 -15.94 -9.44
CA ASN A 250 -5.18 -15.50 -10.23
C ASN A 250 -4.72 -14.92 -11.57
N ALA A 251 -5.27 -15.46 -12.67
CA ALA A 251 -4.85 -15.08 -14.02
C ALA A 251 -5.04 -13.59 -14.33
N GLY A 252 -6.07 -12.94 -13.77
CA GLY A 252 -6.30 -11.50 -13.94
C GLY A 252 -5.25 -10.67 -13.21
N LEU A 253 -4.85 -11.07 -11.99
CA LEU A 253 -3.80 -10.37 -11.23
C LEU A 253 -2.44 -10.55 -11.90
N THR A 254 -2.11 -11.76 -12.38
CA THR A 254 -0.89 -12.01 -13.18
C THR A 254 -0.86 -11.13 -14.43
N LYS A 255 -2.01 -11.01 -15.12
CA LYS A 255 -2.11 -10.15 -16.29
C LYS A 255 -1.95 -8.66 -15.96
N LEU A 256 -2.49 -8.20 -14.83
CA LEU A 256 -2.28 -6.83 -14.34
C LEU A 256 -0.79 -6.59 -14.05
N ASP A 257 -0.11 -7.56 -13.44
CA ASP A 257 1.32 -7.49 -13.17
C ASP A 257 2.15 -7.39 -14.47
N GLU A 258 1.84 -8.20 -15.50
CA GLU A 258 2.45 -8.07 -16.81
C GLU A 258 2.26 -6.68 -17.44
N LEU A 259 1.05 -6.10 -17.32
CA LEU A 259 0.75 -4.79 -17.89
C LEU A 259 1.45 -3.65 -17.15
N ILE A 260 1.49 -3.70 -15.82
CA ILE A 260 2.09 -2.62 -15.03
C ILE A 260 3.60 -2.54 -15.20
N HIS A 261 4.24 -3.65 -15.61
CA HIS A 261 5.66 -3.74 -15.95
C HIS A 261 5.97 -3.58 -17.45
N SER A 262 4.99 -3.12 -18.25
CA SER A 262 5.18 -2.91 -19.68
C SER A 262 5.99 -1.65 -20.00
N ASP A 263 6.57 -1.62 -21.22
CA ASP A 263 7.26 -0.43 -21.74
C ASP A 263 6.33 0.78 -21.88
N ASP A 264 5.03 0.57 -22.10
CA ASP A 264 4.03 1.64 -22.17
C ASP A 264 3.87 2.33 -20.81
N VAL A 265 3.79 1.55 -19.72
CA VAL A 265 3.72 2.09 -18.35
C VAL A 265 5.03 2.76 -17.95
N ARG A 266 6.18 2.17 -18.29
CA ARG A 266 7.49 2.81 -18.10
C ARG A 266 7.53 4.19 -18.79
N SER A 267 7.07 4.24 -20.04
CA SER A 267 7.03 5.49 -20.83
C SER A 267 6.06 6.51 -20.25
N PHE A 268 4.90 6.05 -19.75
CA PHE A 268 3.94 6.91 -19.04
C PHE A 268 4.58 7.54 -17.80
N ILE A 269 5.21 6.73 -16.93
CA ILE A 269 5.85 7.22 -15.70
C ILE A 269 6.93 8.27 -16.05
N THR A 270 7.86 7.93 -16.95
CA THR A 270 8.99 8.82 -17.29
C THR A 270 8.58 10.10 -17.98
N SER A 271 7.49 10.08 -18.77
CA SER A 271 6.97 11.26 -19.44
C SER A 271 6.09 12.14 -18.55
N THR A 272 5.46 11.56 -17.54
CA THR A 272 4.59 12.29 -16.61
C THR A 272 5.38 12.92 -15.46
N TYR A 273 6.34 12.18 -14.90
CA TYR A 273 7.15 12.57 -13.74
C TYR A 273 8.61 12.89 -14.16
N THR A 274 8.74 13.87 -15.07
CA THR A 274 10.03 14.25 -15.69
C THR A 274 11.06 14.82 -14.72
N ASP A 275 10.62 15.17 -13.51
CA ASP A 275 11.44 15.71 -12.42
C ASP A 275 12.08 14.65 -11.53
N GLY A 276 11.83 13.35 -11.81
CA GLY A 276 12.34 12.24 -11.00
C GLY A 276 11.60 12.03 -9.69
N SER A 277 10.44 12.65 -9.49
CA SER A 277 9.59 12.42 -8.31
C SER A 277 8.99 11.01 -8.27
N VAL A 278 8.90 10.35 -9.44
CA VAL A 278 8.52 8.94 -9.60
C VAL A 278 9.44 8.29 -10.62
N ILE A 279 10.08 7.21 -10.22
CA ILE A 279 11.13 6.53 -11.01
C ILE A 279 10.71 5.08 -11.24
N PRO A 280 10.62 4.58 -12.50
CA PRO A 280 10.37 3.16 -12.76
C PRO A 280 11.43 2.28 -12.09
N ALA A 281 10.99 1.15 -11.50
CA ALA A 281 11.85 0.20 -10.79
C ALA A 281 12.04 -1.14 -11.54
N PHE A 282 11.56 -1.24 -12.76
CA PHE A 282 11.59 -2.45 -13.61
C PHE A 282 12.23 -2.18 -14.97
#